data_5afbd5489070a156ef8a73c03de782b8
#
_entry.id   5afbd5489070a156ef8a73c03de782b8
#
_cell.length_a   1.000
_cell.length_b   1.000
_cell.length_c   1.000
_cell.angle_alpha   90.00
_cell.angle_beta   90.00
_cell.angle_gamma   90.00
#
_symmetry.space_group_name_H-M   'P 1'
#
loop_
_entity.id
_entity.type
_entity.pdbx_description
1 polymer ?
#
loop_
_entity_poly.entity_id
_entity_poly.type
_entity_poly.pdbx_seq_one_letter_code
_entity_poly.pdbx_strand_id
1 'polypeptide(L)'
;MRRICGTGAGLAMLLYGTAAWPQKYDGSGSPAFTPHTLQQALAAAYLTNPTLQEARATLRATDEQVPTALAGWRPTLTSNVGLTYYKGFNNYEGTPDNPASAYMRRYDTTGYNAGVTITEPLYTGGKTTASTHQAVNRVMAARAHLISVEQQIFMQVVNAYVGVIENEQLLQLDINNERVLEQQLRATNERFHVGEITRTDVAQAESAYATATATRQEQEGTLQTAQATYMQTVGMAPPPNLVPPQPLVLPVRDPQSAAAMAVRNNPDVINALFTEASQKDAVGVAMAAIMPKVNASLGYQHMVNQSLGHQVDENKYATINFNIPLYQGGSEYAAVRQAKQQMEASHRDVDVQRRTAAQGAVSNWQKLRSYQAAIDSNRVAIKAGVVALDGVERQAIVGTSTTLEVLQQQATLLMAQVALVQNLSNMVLSSYSVAAAIGRLTAADLKLNVPLYDDKAYYNAVKDRLWGLSDQALNQPGR
;
A
#
# COMPACT_ATOMS: atom_id res chain seq x y z
N MET A 1 -5.66 -19.02 -72.01
CA MET A 1 -7.02 -18.90 -71.43
C MET A 1 -7.40 -20.17 -70.69
N ARG A 2 -7.40 -20.15 -69.39
CA ARG A 2 -8.31 -20.90 -68.50
C ARG A 2 -8.00 -20.48 -67.07
N ARG A 3 -8.96 -19.82 -66.45
CA ARG A 3 -8.98 -19.42 -65.06
C ARG A 3 -9.10 -20.61 -64.17
N ILE A 4 -8.27 -20.72 -63.15
CA ILE A 4 -8.51 -21.57 -61.99
C ILE A 4 -8.64 -20.65 -60.78
N CYS A 5 -9.88 -20.41 -60.34
CA CYS A 5 -10.21 -19.87 -59.05
C CYS A 5 -9.87 -20.90 -57.98
N GLY A 6 -8.83 -20.62 -57.18
CA GLY A 6 -8.55 -21.36 -55.92
C GLY A 6 -9.13 -20.54 -54.78
N THR A 7 -10.18 -21.07 -54.17
CA THR A 7 -10.81 -20.55 -52.96
C THR A 7 -9.87 -20.76 -51.75
N GLY A 8 -9.09 -19.73 -51.45
CA GLY A 8 -8.39 -19.61 -50.20
C GLY A 8 -9.36 -19.18 -49.09
N ALA A 9 -9.89 -20.14 -48.32
CA ALA A 9 -10.61 -19.81 -47.09
C ALA A 9 -9.63 -19.26 -46.08
N GLY A 10 -9.48 -17.95 -46.07
CA GLY A 10 -8.77 -17.22 -45.03
C GLY A 10 -9.56 -17.33 -43.71
N LEU A 11 -9.01 -18.07 -42.74
CA LEU A 11 -9.46 -18.07 -41.35
C LEU A 11 -9.03 -16.73 -40.73
N ALA A 12 -9.78 -15.66 -41.02
CA ALA A 12 -9.67 -14.41 -40.30
C ALA A 12 -10.32 -14.62 -38.94
N MET A 13 -9.54 -15.06 -37.95
CA MET A 13 -9.93 -14.95 -36.55
C MET A 13 -9.98 -13.47 -36.17
N LEU A 14 -11.16 -12.86 -36.31
CA LEU A 14 -11.47 -11.56 -35.75
C LEU A 14 -11.36 -11.64 -34.24
N LEU A 15 -10.19 -11.25 -33.71
CA LEU A 15 -10.03 -10.85 -32.33
C LEU A 15 -10.86 -9.57 -32.11
N TYR A 16 -12.15 -9.73 -31.86
CA TYR A 16 -12.92 -8.68 -31.22
C TYR A 16 -12.44 -8.57 -29.76
N GLY A 17 -11.30 -7.93 -29.58
CA GLY A 17 -10.98 -7.32 -28.32
C GLY A 17 -12.00 -6.20 -28.10
N THR A 18 -13.01 -6.44 -27.27
CA THR A 18 -13.72 -5.34 -26.64
C THR A 18 -12.68 -4.60 -25.81
N ALA A 19 -12.08 -3.56 -26.37
CA ALA A 19 -11.33 -2.61 -25.60
C ALA A 19 -12.31 -2.08 -24.54
N ALA A 20 -12.17 -2.57 -23.31
CA ALA A 20 -12.83 -1.95 -22.19
C ALA A 20 -12.22 -0.55 -22.09
N TRP A 21 -12.96 0.43 -22.55
CA TRP A 21 -12.64 1.84 -22.35
C TRP A 21 -12.47 2.01 -20.84
N PRO A 22 -11.40 2.67 -20.38
CA PRO A 22 -11.27 2.95 -18.97
C PRO A 22 -12.55 3.68 -18.55
N GLN A 23 -13.31 3.08 -17.63
CA GLN A 23 -14.48 3.74 -17.07
C GLN A 23 -14.00 5.07 -16.49
N LYS A 24 -14.57 6.15 -17.01
CA LYS A 24 -14.30 7.49 -16.52
C LYS A 24 -14.62 7.48 -15.02
N TYR A 25 -13.62 7.77 -14.19
CA TYR A 25 -13.83 7.96 -12.77
C TYR A 25 -14.89 9.06 -12.60
N ASP A 26 -16.07 8.70 -12.14
CA ASP A 26 -17.22 9.61 -12.03
C ASP A 26 -17.25 10.38 -10.71
N GLY A 27 -16.25 10.17 -9.85
CA GLY A 27 -16.19 10.81 -8.55
C GLY A 27 -17.31 10.39 -7.58
N SER A 28 -18.12 9.39 -7.93
CA SER A 28 -19.33 8.99 -7.18
C SER A 28 -19.07 8.17 -5.91
N GLY A 29 -17.84 8.20 -5.39
CA GLY A 29 -17.48 7.54 -4.13
C GLY A 29 -17.70 8.40 -2.88
N SER A 30 -18.37 9.54 -2.96
CA SER A 30 -18.68 10.33 -1.75
C SER A 30 -19.65 9.54 -0.88
N PRO A 31 -19.31 9.27 0.40
CA PRO A 31 -20.23 8.61 1.29
C PRO A 31 -21.51 9.46 1.44
N ALA A 32 -22.66 8.79 1.50
CA ALA A 32 -23.96 9.43 1.56
C ALA A 32 -24.23 10.18 2.89
N PHE A 33 -23.22 10.30 3.76
CA PHE A 33 -23.35 10.94 5.08
C PHE A 33 -22.14 11.81 5.42
N THR A 34 -22.36 12.85 6.22
CA THR A 34 -21.31 13.73 6.75
C THR A 34 -20.76 13.11 8.05
N PRO A 35 -19.45 12.81 8.15
CA PRO A 35 -18.89 12.13 9.31
C PRO A 35 -18.69 13.10 10.50
N HIS A 36 -19.55 13.04 11.50
CA HIS A 36 -19.41 13.80 12.75
C HIS A 36 -18.61 13.07 13.83
N THR A 37 -18.45 11.75 13.71
CA THR A 37 -17.69 10.93 14.65
C THR A 37 -16.48 10.29 13.99
N LEU A 38 -15.46 9.98 14.79
CA LEU A 38 -14.25 9.31 14.30
C LEU A 38 -14.57 7.96 13.60
N GLN A 39 -15.54 7.19 14.12
CA GLN A 39 -15.95 5.94 13.48
C GLN A 39 -16.53 6.18 12.08
N GLN A 40 -17.31 7.24 11.92
CA GLN A 40 -17.86 7.62 10.61
C GLN A 40 -16.76 8.10 9.65
N ALA A 41 -15.75 8.85 10.14
CA ALA A 41 -14.63 9.28 9.34
C ALA A 41 -13.76 8.09 8.87
N LEU A 42 -13.51 7.13 9.76
CA LEU A 42 -12.82 5.87 9.42
C LEU A 42 -13.62 5.05 8.39
N ALA A 43 -14.94 4.96 8.55
CA ALA A 43 -15.82 4.29 7.62
C ALA A 43 -15.81 4.96 6.23
N ALA A 44 -15.85 6.29 6.18
CA ALA A 44 -15.75 7.06 4.94
C ALA A 44 -14.42 6.79 4.23
N ALA A 45 -13.29 6.91 4.94
CA ALA A 45 -11.96 6.64 4.39
C ALA A 45 -11.81 5.19 3.91
N TYR A 46 -12.34 4.21 4.64
CA TYR A 46 -12.32 2.80 4.23
C TYR A 46 -12.97 2.56 2.87
N LEU A 47 -14.04 3.29 2.56
CA LEU A 47 -14.78 3.17 1.29
C LEU A 47 -14.15 3.97 0.16
N THR A 48 -13.63 5.17 0.45
CA THR A 48 -13.30 6.15 -0.59
C THR A 48 -11.80 6.43 -0.75
N ASN A 49 -10.95 6.05 0.21
CA ASN A 49 -9.53 6.40 0.17
C ASN A 49 -8.81 5.74 -1.02
N PRO A 50 -8.20 6.53 -1.94
CA PRO A 50 -7.56 6.00 -3.14
C PRO A 50 -6.39 5.05 -2.86
N THR A 51 -5.60 5.30 -1.80
CA THR A 51 -4.46 4.45 -1.43
C THR A 51 -4.91 3.05 -1.01
N LEU A 52 -6.05 2.95 -0.29
CA LEU A 52 -6.62 1.66 0.06
C LEU A 52 -7.18 0.92 -1.17
N GLN A 53 -7.79 1.66 -2.10
CA GLN A 53 -8.27 1.09 -3.37
C GLN A 53 -7.10 0.61 -4.25
N GLU A 54 -5.99 1.36 -4.30
CA GLU A 54 -4.74 0.95 -4.94
C GLU A 54 -4.19 -0.33 -4.34
N ALA A 55 -4.10 -0.43 -3.00
CA ALA A 55 -3.63 -1.63 -2.32
C ALA A 55 -4.52 -2.85 -2.61
N ARG A 56 -5.86 -2.67 -2.67
CA ARG A 56 -6.80 -3.73 -3.10
C ARG A 56 -6.57 -4.16 -4.55
N ALA A 57 -6.31 -3.22 -5.46
CA ALA A 57 -6.00 -3.52 -6.86
C ALA A 57 -4.66 -4.26 -6.99
N THR A 58 -3.65 -3.87 -6.22
CA THR A 58 -2.35 -4.54 -6.15
C THR A 58 -2.46 -5.96 -5.62
N LEU A 59 -3.31 -6.20 -4.61
CA LEU A 59 -3.61 -7.56 -4.17
C LEU A 59 -4.22 -8.41 -5.29
N ARG A 60 -5.24 -7.90 -6.00
CA ARG A 60 -5.84 -8.60 -7.14
C ARG A 60 -4.84 -8.89 -8.26
N ALA A 61 -3.93 -7.96 -8.54
CA ALA A 61 -2.84 -8.21 -9.50
C ALA A 61 -1.88 -9.30 -9.02
N THR A 62 -1.64 -9.39 -7.71
CA THR A 62 -0.83 -10.46 -7.11
C THR A 62 -1.54 -11.81 -7.16
N ASP A 63 -2.86 -11.85 -6.97
CA ASP A 63 -3.69 -13.06 -7.10
C ASP A 63 -3.53 -13.73 -8.47
N GLU A 64 -3.37 -12.96 -9.55
CA GLU A 64 -3.13 -13.44 -10.92
C GLU A 64 -1.76 -14.14 -11.10
N GLN A 65 -0.84 -14.02 -10.16
CA GLN A 65 0.42 -14.78 -10.21
C GLN A 65 0.19 -16.28 -9.98
N VAL A 66 -0.89 -16.66 -9.29
CA VAL A 66 -1.18 -18.08 -9.02
C VAL A 66 -1.64 -18.82 -10.29
N PRO A 67 -2.65 -18.37 -11.05
CA PRO A 67 -2.98 -18.99 -12.35
C PRO A 67 -1.81 -18.92 -13.35
N THR A 68 -0.97 -17.86 -13.29
CA THR A 68 0.25 -17.76 -14.11
C THR A 68 1.25 -18.87 -13.75
N ALA A 69 1.46 -19.14 -12.47
CA ALA A 69 2.33 -20.25 -12.04
C ALA A 69 1.74 -21.62 -12.38
N LEU A 70 0.43 -21.80 -12.20
CA LEU A 70 -0.30 -23.04 -12.56
C LEU A 70 -0.29 -23.31 -14.08
N ALA A 71 -0.15 -22.28 -14.92
CA ALA A 71 -0.03 -22.43 -16.36
C ALA A 71 1.18 -23.29 -16.77
N GLY A 72 2.20 -23.41 -15.90
CA GLY A 72 3.33 -24.32 -16.11
C GLY A 72 2.99 -25.82 -16.12
N TRP A 73 1.77 -26.21 -15.75
CA TRP A 73 1.24 -27.57 -15.87
C TRP A 73 0.32 -27.77 -17.08
N ARG A 74 0.01 -26.68 -17.81
CA ARG A 74 -1.03 -26.70 -18.85
C ARG A 74 -0.40 -26.83 -20.23
N PRO A 75 -1.08 -27.52 -21.19
CA PRO A 75 -0.61 -27.57 -22.55
C PRO A 75 -0.61 -26.20 -23.20
N THR A 76 0.41 -25.94 -23.99
CA THR A 76 0.51 -24.76 -24.83
C THR A 76 0.18 -25.13 -26.29
N LEU A 77 -0.68 -24.36 -26.94
CA LEU A 77 -1.00 -24.49 -28.35
C LEU A 77 -0.40 -23.28 -29.08
N THR A 78 0.51 -23.56 -30.01
CA THR A 78 1.15 -22.54 -30.83
C THR A 78 0.88 -22.81 -32.32
N SER A 79 0.63 -21.76 -33.08
CA SER A 79 0.56 -21.82 -34.54
C SER A 79 1.61 -20.90 -35.11
N ASN A 80 2.35 -21.39 -36.09
CA ASN A 80 3.35 -20.62 -36.82
C ASN A 80 3.01 -20.64 -38.32
N VAL A 81 3.07 -19.47 -38.94
CA VAL A 81 2.97 -19.28 -40.39
C VAL A 81 4.13 -18.44 -40.82
N GLY A 82 4.88 -18.93 -41.80
CA GLY A 82 6.03 -18.24 -42.34
C GLY A 82 5.98 -18.21 -43.87
N LEU A 83 6.37 -17.10 -44.46
CA LEU A 83 6.60 -16.94 -45.88
C LEU A 83 8.07 -16.58 -46.07
N THR A 84 8.76 -17.35 -46.91
CA THR A 84 10.19 -17.12 -47.17
C THR A 84 10.46 -17.16 -48.65
N TYR A 85 11.16 -16.16 -49.13
CA TYR A 85 11.66 -16.12 -50.50
C TYR A 85 13.11 -16.65 -50.55
N TYR A 86 13.28 -17.68 -51.36
CA TYR A 86 14.58 -18.34 -51.54
C TYR A 86 15.12 -18.04 -52.93
N LYS A 87 16.35 -17.50 -53.02
CA LYS A 87 17.09 -17.32 -54.24
C LYS A 87 18.53 -17.75 -54.06
N GLY A 88 18.94 -18.71 -54.88
CA GLY A 88 20.29 -19.25 -54.73
C GLY A 88 20.59 -20.35 -55.75
N PHE A 89 21.63 -21.09 -55.50
CA PHE A 89 21.96 -22.27 -56.27
C PHE A 89 22.57 -23.33 -55.35
N ASN A 90 22.25 -24.61 -55.65
CA ASN A 90 22.95 -25.76 -55.05
C ASN A 90 23.86 -26.33 -56.12
N ASN A 91 25.13 -26.47 -55.76
CA ASN A 91 26.13 -27.13 -56.56
C ASN A 91 26.39 -28.53 -55.98
N TYR A 92 26.00 -29.55 -56.69
CA TYR A 92 26.27 -30.92 -56.30
C TYR A 92 27.54 -31.36 -57.05
N GLU A 93 28.57 -31.63 -56.33
CA GLU A 93 29.77 -32.28 -56.85
C GLU A 93 29.44 -33.75 -57.03
N GLY A 94 29.75 -34.33 -58.19
CA GLY A 94 29.58 -35.74 -58.43
C GLY A 94 30.40 -36.58 -57.48
N THR A 95 29.98 -37.82 -57.23
CA THR A 95 30.76 -38.72 -56.41
C THR A 95 31.99 -39.23 -57.17
N PRO A 96 33.09 -39.62 -56.50
CA PRO A 96 34.28 -40.18 -57.16
C PRO A 96 33.99 -41.30 -58.17
N ASP A 97 32.95 -42.11 -57.80
CA ASP A 97 32.49 -43.22 -58.62
C ASP A 97 31.55 -42.83 -59.78
N ASN A 98 30.98 -41.63 -59.72
CA ASN A 98 30.10 -41.09 -60.75
C ASN A 98 30.25 -39.57 -60.91
N PRO A 99 31.32 -39.07 -61.52
CA PRO A 99 31.54 -37.65 -61.72
C PRO A 99 30.46 -36.99 -62.59
N ALA A 100 29.79 -37.76 -63.44
CA ALA A 100 28.69 -37.25 -64.29
C ALA A 100 27.42 -36.93 -63.54
N SER A 101 27.35 -37.25 -62.25
CA SER A 101 26.23 -36.83 -61.34
C SER A 101 26.36 -35.38 -60.84
N ALA A 102 27.43 -34.66 -61.18
CA ALA A 102 27.60 -33.28 -60.83
C ALA A 102 26.59 -32.40 -61.55
N TYR A 103 25.84 -31.57 -60.84
CA TYR A 103 24.90 -30.64 -61.42
C TYR A 103 24.76 -29.36 -60.55
N MET A 104 24.46 -28.26 -61.21
CA MET A 104 24.09 -27.00 -60.54
C MET A 104 22.61 -26.77 -60.70
N ARG A 105 21.92 -26.64 -59.61
CA ARG A 105 20.49 -26.29 -59.62
C ARG A 105 20.28 -24.90 -59.03
N ARG A 106 19.77 -23.98 -59.85
CA ARG A 106 19.33 -22.68 -59.39
C ARG A 106 17.91 -22.77 -58.89
N TYR A 107 17.63 -22.04 -57.84
CA TYR A 107 16.26 -21.88 -57.31
C TYR A 107 15.96 -20.40 -57.11
N ASP A 108 14.72 -20.02 -57.44
CA ASP A 108 14.13 -18.73 -57.27
C ASP A 108 12.62 -19.00 -56.97
N THR A 109 12.31 -19.10 -55.69
CA THR A 109 11.01 -19.61 -55.28
C THR A 109 10.56 -19.01 -53.94
N THR A 110 9.25 -18.84 -53.82
CA THR A 110 8.63 -18.48 -52.56
C THR A 110 8.10 -19.73 -51.88
N GLY A 111 8.60 -20.02 -50.72
CA GLY A 111 8.09 -21.09 -49.85
C GLY A 111 7.24 -20.56 -48.75
N TYR A 112 6.27 -21.31 -48.29
CA TYR A 112 5.55 -21.06 -47.04
C TYR A 112 5.54 -22.29 -46.16
N ASN A 113 5.46 -22.02 -44.86
CA ASN A 113 5.23 -23.03 -43.85
C ASN A 113 4.06 -22.63 -42.97
N ALA A 114 3.23 -23.58 -42.64
CA ALA A 114 2.17 -23.43 -41.67
C ALA A 114 2.20 -24.65 -40.73
N GLY A 115 2.18 -24.36 -39.43
CA GLY A 115 2.24 -25.45 -38.43
C GLY A 115 1.43 -25.14 -37.19
N VAL A 116 1.01 -26.19 -36.53
CA VAL A 116 0.37 -26.15 -35.22
C VAL A 116 1.07 -27.15 -34.33
N THR A 117 1.47 -26.71 -33.14
CA THR A 117 2.14 -27.60 -32.17
C THR A 117 1.45 -27.44 -30.81
N ILE A 118 1.12 -28.56 -30.19
CA ILE A 118 0.69 -28.68 -28.79
C ILE A 118 1.89 -29.18 -28.01
N THR A 119 2.28 -28.48 -26.94
CA THR A 119 3.34 -28.96 -26.04
C THR A 119 2.80 -29.04 -24.63
N GLU A 120 2.92 -30.23 -24.03
CA GLU A 120 2.54 -30.58 -22.66
C GLU A 120 3.79 -30.81 -21.81
N PRO A 121 4.04 -30.02 -20.75
CA PRO A 121 5.12 -30.27 -19.81
C PRO A 121 4.74 -31.46 -18.90
N LEU A 122 5.34 -32.63 -19.08
CA LEU A 122 5.12 -33.79 -18.24
C LEU A 122 5.90 -33.74 -16.92
N TYR A 123 7.10 -33.15 -16.95
CA TYR A 123 7.94 -32.95 -15.77
C TYR A 123 8.81 -31.71 -15.96
N THR A 124 8.75 -30.79 -15.00
CA THR A 124 9.43 -29.50 -15.06
C THR A 124 10.61 -29.39 -14.08
N GLY A 125 11.11 -30.52 -13.57
CA GLY A 125 12.15 -30.53 -12.54
C GLY A 125 11.68 -29.98 -11.17
N GLY A 126 10.39 -29.95 -10.92
CA GLY A 126 9.78 -29.36 -9.71
C GLY A 126 9.53 -27.84 -9.80
N LYS A 127 9.89 -27.20 -10.95
CA LYS A 127 9.75 -25.74 -11.12
C LYS A 127 8.31 -25.29 -10.90
N THR A 128 7.35 -25.91 -11.56
CA THR A 128 5.94 -25.49 -11.52
C THR A 128 5.36 -25.63 -10.13
N THR A 129 5.65 -26.73 -9.40
CA THR A 129 5.24 -26.90 -8.00
C THR A 129 5.82 -25.80 -7.12
N ALA A 130 7.14 -25.57 -7.18
CA ALA A 130 7.81 -24.55 -6.38
C ALA A 130 7.31 -23.14 -6.72
N SER A 131 7.13 -22.80 -8.01
CA SER A 131 6.61 -21.48 -8.42
C SER A 131 5.16 -21.27 -8.01
N THR A 132 4.34 -22.34 -7.97
CA THR A 132 2.96 -22.23 -7.49
C THR A 132 2.92 -21.97 -5.98
N HIS A 133 3.72 -22.69 -5.18
CA HIS A 133 3.84 -22.41 -3.73
C HIS A 133 4.38 -21.00 -3.49
N GLN A 134 5.39 -20.57 -4.25
CA GLN A 134 5.92 -19.23 -4.19
C GLN A 134 4.86 -18.18 -4.47
N ALA A 135 4.03 -18.35 -5.51
CA ALA A 135 2.95 -17.42 -5.85
C ALA A 135 1.87 -17.37 -4.75
N VAL A 136 1.48 -18.53 -4.19
CA VAL A 136 0.52 -18.59 -3.07
C VAL A 136 1.06 -17.86 -1.85
N ASN A 137 2.35 -18.05 -1.49
CA ASN A 137 2.96 -17.35 -0.37
C ASN A 137 3.07 -15.84 -0.62
N ARG A 138 3.30 -15.40 -1.88
CA ARG A 138 3.24 -13.97 -2.25
C ARG A 138 1.84 -13.38 -2.06
N VAL A 139 0.80 -14.12 -2.44
CA VAL A 139 -0.59 -13.68 -2.20
C VAL A 139 -0.86 -13.54 -0.71
N MET A 140 -0.40 -14.46 0.13
CA MET A 140 -0.56 -14.36 1.59
C MET A 140 0.21 -13.17 2.18
N ALA A 141 1.42 -12.89 1.68
CA ALA A 141 2.19 -11.70 2.04
C ALA A 141 1.45 -10.42 1.61
N ALA A 142 0.90 -10.38 0.40
CA ALA A 142 0.15 -9.23 -0.11
C ALA A 142 -1.15 -8.97 0.69
N ARG A 143 -1.83 -10.01 1.18
CA ARG A 143 -2.98 -9.86 2.09
C ARG A 143 -2.58 -9.22 3.42
N ALA A 144 -1.48 -9.68 4.00
CA ALA A 144 -0.96 -9.06 5.22
C ALA A 144 -0.55 -7.61 4.99
N HIS A 145 0.06 -7.31 3.83
CA HIS A 145 0.39 -5.94 3.43
C HIS A 145 -0.85 -5.06 3.26
N LEU A 146 -1.95 -5.57 2.69
CA LEU A 146 -3.22 -4.82 2.60
C LEU A 146 -3.72 -4.42 4.00
N ILE A 147 -3.63 -5.31 5.00
CA ILE A 147 -4.01 -4.99 6.39
C ILE A 147 -3.07 -3.92 6.97
N SER A 148 -1.76 -3.97 6.66
CA SER A 148 -0.80 -2.93 7.09
C SER A 148 -1.17 -1.57 6.50
N VAL A 149 -1.50 -1.50 5.20
CA VAL A 149 -1.97 -0.28 4.54
C VAL A 149 -3.28 0.23 5.16
N GLU A 150 -4.24 -0.65 5.45
CA GLU A 150 -5.49 -0.28 6.14
C GLU A 150 -5.21 0.38 7.48
N GLN A 151 -4.33 -0.21 8.30
CA GLN A 151 -3.92 0.35 9.60
C GLN A 151 -3.22 1.70 9.45
N GLN A 152 -2.37 1.84 8.45
CA GLN A 152 -1.69 3.10 8.17
C GLN A 152 -2.68 4.21 7.80
N ILE A 153 -3.65 3.92 6.92
CA ILE A 153 -4.70 4.87 6.54
C ILE A 153 -5.56 5.22 7.76
N PHE A 154 -5.95 4.23 8.57
CA PHE A 154 -6.72 4.50 9.78
C PHE A 154 -5.96 5.40 10.76
N MET A 155 -4.66 5.19 10.94
CA MET A 155 -3.84 6.10 11.76
C MET A 155 -3.77 7.50 11.17
N GLN A 156 -3.66 7.66 9.85
CA GLN A 156 -3.71 8.97 9.19
C GLN A 156 -5.06 9.66 9.41
N VAL A 157 -6.18 8.93 9.31
CA VAL A 157 -7.53 9.46 9.60
C VAL A 157 -7.66 9.88 11.06
N VAL A 158 -7.19 9.06 12.00
CA VAL A 158 -7.22 9.40 13.43
C VAL A 158 -6.39 10.65 13.70
N ASN A 159 -5.19 10.75 13.14
CA ASN A 159 -4.33 11.94 13.27
C ASN A 159 -5.00 13.18 12.69
N ALA A 160 -5.59 13.09 11.50
CA ALA A 160 -6.27 14.21 10.86
C ALA A 160 -7.51 14.65 11.64
N TYR A 161 -8.34 13.70 12.09
CA TYR A 161 -9.54 13.96 12.86
C TYR A 161 -9.23 14.62 14.22
N VAL A 162 -8.31 14.04 14.98
CA VAL A 162 -7.87 14.57 16.28
C VAL A 162 -7.18 15.92 16.09
N GLY A 163 -6.38 16.07 15.04
CA GLY A 163 -5.69 17.30 14.72
C GLY A 163 -6.63 18.49 14.45
N VAL A 164 -7.77 18.28 13.78
CA VAL A 164 -8.77 19.35 13.60
C VAL A 164 -9.34 19.77 14.97
N ILE A 165 -9.77 18.82 15.79
CA ILE A 165 -10.35 19.10 17.12
C ILE A 165 -9.34 19.80 18.03
N GLU A 166 -8.09 19.35 18.03
CA GLU A 166 -7.00 19.95 18.81
C GLU A 166 -6.81 21.40 18.42
N ASN A 167 -6.65 21.68 17.11
CA ASN A 167 -6.42 23.04 16.62
C ASN A 167 -7.63 23.96 16.79
N GLU A 168 -8.87 23.45 16.73
CA GLU A 168 -10.06 24.21 17.10
C GLU A 168 -10.04 24.63 18.59
N GLN A 169 -9.65 23.71 19.47
CA GLN A 169 -9.57 24.00 20.91
C GLN A 169 -8.42 24.98 21.23
N LEU A 170 -7.26 24.81 20.59
CA LEU A 170 -6.13 25.73 20.75
C LEU A 170 -6.50 27.12 20.24
N LEU A 171 -7.12 27.26 19.07
CA LEU A 171 -7.58 28.53 18.55
C LEU A 171 -8.57 29.21 19.51
N GLN A 172 -9.47 28.45 20.13
CA GLN A 172 -10.40 28.99 21.11
C GLN A 172 -9.68 29.53 22.36
N LEU A 173 -8.62 28.86 22.81
CA LEU A 173 -7.75 29.35 23.91
C LEU A 173 -7.04 30.61 23.51
N ASP A 174 -6.50 30.70 22.29
CA ASP A 174 -5.77 31.88 21.81
C ASP A 174 -6.71 33.11 21.62
N ILE A 175 -7.94 32.90 21.10
CA ILE A 175 -8.97 33.94 21.01
C ILE A 175 -9.31 34.46 22.40
N ASN A 176 -9.46 33.61 23.40
CA ASN A 176 -9.73 34.03 24.77
C ASN A 176 -8.55 34.78 25.37
N ASN A 177 -7.32 34.33 25.16
CA ASN A 177 -6.11 34.98 25.63
C ASN A 177 -5.92 36.35 25.01
N GLU A 178 -6.10 36.48 23.70
CA GLU A 178 -6.04 37.76 23.01
C GLU A 178 -7.05 38.76 23.61
N ARG A 179 -8.28 38.33 23.84
CA ARG A 179 -9.33 39.17 24.45
C ARG A 179 -8.98 39.59 25.87
N VAL A 180 -8.43 38.70 26.69
CA VAL A 180 -7.99 39.03 28.06
C VAL A 180 -6.87 40.05 28.04
N LEU A 181 -5.85 39.87 27.18
CA LEU A 181 -4.73 40.79 27.04
C LEU A 181 -5.15 42.13 26.44
N GLU A 182 -6.14 42.17 25.55
CA GLU A 182 -6.74 43.41 25.07
C GLU A 182 -7.40 44.20 26.22
N GLN A 183 -8.15 43.53 27.07
CA GLN A 183 -8.77 44.14 28.25
C GLN A 183 -7.70 44.63 29.23
N GLN A 184 -6.65 43.84 29.46
CA GLN A 184 -5.51 44.24 30.31
C GLN A 184 -4.79 45.43 29.76
N LEU A 185 -4.53 45.52 28.45
CA LEU A 185 -3.93 46.71 27.81
C LEU A 185 -4.80 47.95 27.99
N ARG A 186 -6.11 47.86 27.83
CA ARG A 186 -7.04 48.97 28.06
C ARG A 186 -6.98 49.46 29.54
N ALA A 187 -7.07 48.51 30.48
CA ALA A 187 -6.97 48.85 31.90
C ALA A 187 -5.62 49.51 32.28
N THR A 188 -4.53 48.98 31.69
CA THR A 188 -3.19 49.52 31.87
C THR A 188 -3.08 50.95 31.32
N ASN A 189 -3.66 51.22 30.13
CA ASN A 189 -3.70 52.59 29.57
C ASN A 189 -4.45 53.57 30.45
N GLU A 190 -5.63 53.21 30.99
CA GLU A 190 -6.42 54.05 31.91
C GLU A 190 -5.63 54.41 33.18
N ARG A 191 -4.96 53.42 33.80
CA ARG A 191 -4.12 53.62 34.98
C ARG A 191 -2.89 54.50 34.68
N PHE A 192 -2.34 54.43 33.47
CA PHE A 192 -1.26 55.30 33.03
C PHE A 192 -1.75 56.77 32.89
N HIS A 193 -2.94 56.98 32.32
CA HIS A 193 -3.50 58.33 32.16
C HIS A 193 -3.76 59.05 33.50
N VAL A 194 -4.04 58.30 34.57
CA VAL A 194 -4.20 58.86 35.92
C VAL A 194 -2.89 58.92 36.72
N GLY A 195 -1.76 58.42 36.11
CA GLY A 195 -0.41 58.53 36.70
C GLY A 195 -0.06 57.43 37.71
N GLU A 196 -0.83 56.30 37.75
CA GLU A 196 -0.59 55.20 38.70
C GLU A 196 0.54 54.26 38.30
N ILE A 197 0.84 54.15 37.00
CA ILE A 197 1.83 53.21 36.45
C ILE A 197 2.73 53.87 35.43
N THR A 198 3.81 53.17 35.03
CA THR A 198 4.83 53.68 34.13
C THR A 198 4.51 53.44 32.64
N ARG A 199 5.18 54.20 31.75
CA ARG A 199 5.11 53.93 30.31
C ARG A 199 5.67 52.56 29.94
N THR A 200 6.58 52.00 30.74
CA THR A 200 7.13 50.68 30.57
C THR A 200 6.05 49.60 30.75
N ASP A 201 5.13 49.74 31.71
CA ASP A 201 4.03 48.82 31.94
C ASP A 201 3.07 48.80 30.75
N VAL A 202 2.79 49.98 30.17
CA VAL A 202 1.96 50.09 28.93
C VAL A 202 2.64 49.35 27.77
N ALA A 203 3.94 49.61 27.55
CA ALA A 203 4.69 48.98 26.47
C ALA A 203 4.76 47.42 26.62
N GLN A 204 4.82 46.89 27.85
CA GLN A 204 4.76 45.49 28.15
C GLN A 204 3.39 44.90 27.81
N ALA A 205 2.30 45.54 28.20
CA ALA A 205 0.94 45.10 27.89
C ALA A 205 0.64 45.14 26.36
N GLU A 206 1.14 46.22 25.69
CA GLU A 206 1.03 46.35 24.23
C GLU A 206 1.80 45.24 23.49
N SER A 207 3.02 44.95 23.93
CA SER A 207 3.82 43.83 23.39
C SER A 207 3.14 42.46 23.59
N ALA A 208 2.58 42.22 24.79
CA ALA A 208 1.87 40.98 25.09
C ALA A 208 0.62 40.80 24.21
N TYR A 209 -0.18 41.86 24.04
CA TYR A 209 -1.36 41.86 23.16
C TYR A 209 -0.96 41.62 21.69
N ALA A 210 0.05 42.33 21.19
CA ALA A 210 0.52 42.14 19.81
C ALA A 210 1.02 40.69 19.57
N THR A 211 1.72 40.11 20.55
CA THR A 211 2.17 38.71 20.49
C THR A 211 0.98 37.74 20.46
N ALA A 212 -0.03 37.97 21.31
CA ALA A 212 -1.23 37.12 21.33
C ALA A 212 -2.02 37.19 20.02
N THR A 213 -2.13 38.38 19.42
CA THR A 213 -2.75 38.57 18.10
C THR A 213 -2.00 37.77 17.01
N ALA A 214 -0.67 37.83 17.02
CA ALA A 214 0.15 37.06 16.07
C ALA A 214 -0.04 35.53 16.26
N THR A 215 0.00 35.05 17.50
CA THR A 215 -0.22 33.62 17.82
C THR A 215 -1.60 33.13 17.37
N ARG A 216 -2.66 33.93 17.62
CA ARG A 216 -4.01 33.57 17.15
C ARG A 216 -4.08 33.48 15.62
N GLN A 217 -3.45 34.41 14.88
CA GLN A 217 -3.41 34.36 13.42
C GLN A 217 -2.65 33.15 12.88
N GLU A 218 -1.54 32.80 13.52
CA GLU A 218 -0.79 31.58 13.19
C GLU A 218 -1.63 30.33 13.45
N GLN A 219 -2.37 30.28 14.57
CA GLN A 219 -3.23 29.15 14.91
C GLN A 219 -4.42 29.02 13.96
N GLU A 220 -4.97 30.12 13.43
CA GLU A 220 -5.98 30.10 12.36
C GLU A 220 -5.44 29.41 11.09
N GLY A 221 -4.22 29.75 10.67
CA GLY A 221 -3.53 29.13 9.55
C GLY A 221 -3.28 27.61 9.80
N THR A 222 -2.88 27.28 11.02
CA THR A 222 -2.65 25.88 11.42
C THR A 222 -3.95 25.06 11.38
N LEU A 223 -5.07 25.63 11.84
CA LEU A 223 -6.39 24.98 11.75
C LEU A 223 -6.79 24.76 10.29
N GLN A 224 -6.61 25.72 9.40
CA GLN A 224 -6.89 25.56 7.96
C GLN A 224 -6.05 24.43 7.34
N THR A 225 -4.78 24.33 7.73
CA THR A 225 -3.90 23.23 7.30
C THR A 225 -4.39 21.85 7.81
N ALA A 226 -4.83 21.78 9.08
CA ALA A 226 -5.40 20.58 9.65
C ALA A 226 -6.70 20.16 8.92
N GLN A 227 -7.57 21.12 8.58
CA GLN A 227 -8.78 20.88 7.79
C GLN A 227 -8.47 20.38 6.37
N ALA A 228 -7.45 20.93 5.72
CA ALA A 228 -6.99 20.44 4.41
C ALA A 228 -6.45 18.99 4.48
N THR A 229 -5.69 18.67 5.54
CA THR A 229 -5.19 17.31 5.79
C THR A 229 -6.33 16.33 6.05
N TYR A 230 -7.35 16.75 6.80
CA TYR A 230 -8.56 15.96 7.00
C TYR A 230 -9.27 15.68 5.66
N MET A 231 -9.46 16.71 4.83
CA MET A 231 -10.10 16.56 3.52
C MET A 231 -9.31 15.63 2.59
N GLN A 232 -7.98 15.69 2.61
CA GLN A 232 -7.12 14.77 1.86
C GLN A 232 -7.30 13.30 2.30
N THR A 233 -7.41 13.09 3.62
CA THR A 233 -7.39 11.73 4.19
C THR A 233 -8.76 11.07 4.18
N VAL A 234 -9.82 11.82 4.51
CA VAL A 234 -11.20 11.35 4.61
C VAL A 234 -11.96 11.51 3.29
N GLY A 235 -11.51 12.41 2.41
CA GLY A 235 -12.12 12.68 1.10
C GLY A 235 -13.21 13.75 1.10
N MET A 236 -13.46 14.43 2.23
CA MET A 236 -14.43 15.51 2.36
C MET A 236 -14.02 16.52 3.43
N ALA A 237 -14.57 17.75 3.36
CA ALA A 237 -14.31 18.76 4.37
C ALA A 237 -14.84 18.33 5.76
N PRO A 238 -14.14 18.68 6.86
CA PRO A 238 -14.64 18.41 8.19
C PRO A 238 -15.93 19.19 8.43
N PRO A 239 -16.99 18.54 8.94
CA PRO A 239 -18.20 19.25 9.35
C PRO A 239 -17.94 20.10 10.60
N PRO A 240 -18.72 21.17 10.81
CA PRO A 240 -18.70 21.85 12.07
C PRO A 240 -19.13 20.92 13.23
N ASN A 241 -18.54 21.09 14.39
CA ASN A 241 -18.85 20.33 15.61
C ASN A 241 -18.48 18.84 15.52
N LEU A 242 -17.22 18.53 15.22
CA LEU A 242 -16.69 17.19 15.36
C LEU A 242 -16.76 16.71 16.83
N VAL A 243 -17.21 15.47 17.03
CA VAL A 243 -17.31 14.89 18.36
C VAL A 243 -15.92 14.44 18.84
N PRO A 244 -15.41 14.94 19.99
CA PRO A 244 -14.12 14.50 20.53
C PRO A 244 -14.08 12.98 20.74
N PRO A 245 -13.12 12.26 20.15
CA PRO A 245 -13.05 10.81 20.27
C PRO A 245 -12.55 10.40 21.66
N GLN A 246 -13.07 9.28 22.14
CA GLN A 246 -12.58 8.66 23.36
C GLN A 246 -11.37 7.75 23.06
N PRO A 247 -10.41 7.59 24.00
CA PRO A 247 -9.35 6.62 23.86
C PRO A 247 -9.90 5.21 23.62
N LEU A 248 -9.24 4.44 22.74
CA LEU A 248 -9.67 3.09 22.44
C LEU A 248 -9.44 2.16 23.63
N VAL A 249 -10.43 1.31 23.94
CA VAL A 249 -10.28 0.26 24.94
C VAL A 249 -9.40 -0.86 24.39
N LEU A 250 -8.23 -1.06 24.98
CA LEU A 250 -7.25 -2.00 24.51
C LEU A 250 -7.42 -3.38 25.18
N PRO A 251 -7.21 -4.49 24.45
CA PRO A 251 -7.29 -5.85 24.99
C PRO A 251 -6.06 -6.25 25.83
N VAL A 252 -5.11 -5.34 26.01
CA VAL A 252 -3.84 -5.55 26.73
C VAL A 252 -3.79 -4.72 28.00
N ARG A 253 -3.10 -5.23 29.05
CA ARG A 253 -3.04 -4.58 30.36
C ARG A 253 -1.65 -4.12 30.77
N ASP A 254 -0.64 -4.62 30.08
CA ASP A 254 0.78 -4.37 30.40
C ASP A 254 1.62 -4.34 29.11
N PRO A 255 2.83 -3.74 29.13
CA PRO A 255 3.65 -3.60 27.94
C PRO A 255 4.18 -4.95 27.43
N GLN A 256 4.32 -5.97 28.28
CA GLN A 256 4.80 -7.29 27.88
C GLN A 256 3.72 -8.04 27.08
N SER A 257 2.47 -7.98 27.54
CA SER A 257 1.34 -8.56 26.77
C SER A 257 1.12 -7.84 25.45
N ALA A 258 1.32 -6.51 25.38
CA ALA A 258 1.28 -5.75 24.16
C ALA A 258 2.37 -6.19 23.17
N ALA A 259 3.62 -6.33 23.64
CA ALA A 259 4.73 -6.81 22.82
C ALA A 259 4.50 -8.25 22.31
N ALA A 260 4.04 -9.16 23.17
CA ALA A 260 3.76 -10.54 22.80
C ALA A 260 2.63 -10.63 21.74
N MET A 261 1.59 -9.81 21.86
CA MET A 261 0.51 -9.73 20.90
C MET A 261 0.97 -9.11 19.57
N ALA A 262 1.79 -8.05 19.60
CA ALA A 262 2.38 -7.43 18.44
C ALA A 262 3.21 -8.41 17.61
N VAL A 263 4.10 -9.17 18.23
CA VAL A 263 4.94 -10.18 17.55
C VAL A 263 4.10 -11.24 16.83
N ARG A 264 2.89 -11.55 17.34
CA ARG A 264 2.03 -12.58 16.73
C ARG A 264 1.08 -12.05 15.66
N ASN A 265 0.54 -10.84 15.85
CA ASN A 265 -0.61 -10.35 15.07
C ASN A 265 -0.27 -9.14 14.19
N ASN A 266 0.90 -8.52 14.35
CA ASN A 266 1.26 -7.36 13.53
C ASN A 266 1.35 -7.77 12.05
N PRO A 267 0.65 -7.07 11.13
CA PRO A 267 0.61 -7.45 9.73
C PRO A 267 1.97 -7.38 9.03
N ASP A 268 2.90 -6.52 9.46
CA ASP A 268 4.23 -6.47 8.88
C ASP A 268 5.06 -7.70 9.23
N VAL A 269 4.89 -8.25 10.45
CA VAL A 269 5.51 -9.53 10.85
C VAL A 269 4.93 -10.67 10.03
N ILE A 270 3.61 -10.70 9.83
CA ILE A 270 2.93 -11.73 9.02
C ILE A 270 3.37 -11.64 7.56
N ASN A 271 3.48 -10.43 7.01
CA ASN A 271 4.00 -10.19 5.66
C ASN A 271 5.43 -10.75 5.51
N ALA A 272 6.33 -10.45 6.45
CA ALA A 272 7.70 -10.93 6.44
C ALA A 272 7.79 -12.47 6.51
N LEU A 273 6.94 -13.13 7.31
CA LEU A 273 6.87 -14.60 7.41
C LEU A 273 6.46 -15.25 6.07
N PHE A 274 5.45 -14.72 5.38
CA PHE A 274 5.04 -15.24 4.08
C PHE A 274 6.04 -14.87 2.97
N THR A 275 6.74 -13.74 3.10
CA THR A 275 7.85 -13.37 2.21
C THR A 275 9.02 -14.35 2.38
N GLU A 276 9.39 -14.72 3.60
CA GLU A 276 10.38 -15.75 3.87
C GLU A 276 9.98 -17.09 3.24
N ALA A 277 8.71 -17.52 3.44
CA ALA A 277 8.19 -18.74 2.84
C ALA A 277 8.27 -18.69 1.31
N SER A 278 7.94 -17.56 0.69
CA SER A 278 8.08 -17.36 -0.76
C SER A 278 9.54 -17.44 -1.22
N GLN A 279 10.49 -16.90 -0.45
CA GLN A 279 11.93 -17.01 -0.78
C GLN A 279 12.47 -18.42 -0.60
N LYS A 280 11.94 -19.18 0.35
CA LYS A 280 12.23 -20.61 0.48
C LYS A 280 11.80 -21.40 -0.75
N ASP A 281 10.60 -21.12 -1.28
CA ASP A 281 10.11 -21.73 -2.52
C ASP A 281 10.92 -21.28 -3.74
N ALA A 282 11.44 -20.04 -3.75
CA ALA A 282 12.33 -19.53 -4.79
C ALA A 282 13.62 -20.35 -4.90
N VAL A 283 14.13 -20.90 -3.79
CA VAL A 283 15.26 -21.85 -3.82
C VAL A 283 14.89 -23.11 -4.63
N GLY A 284 13.66 -23.63 -4.43
CA GLY A 284 13.13 -24.75 -5.20
C GLY A 284 13.03 -24.42 -6.70
N VAL A 285 12.58 -23.23 -7.05
CA VAL A 285 12.53 -22.75 -8.44
C VAL A 285 13.93 -22.70 -9.07
N ALA A 286 14.93 -22.17 -8.33
CA ALA A 286 16.31 -22.14 -8.78
C ALA A 286 16.92 -23.55 -8.94
N MET A 287 16.63 -24.46 -7.99
CA MET A 287 17.07 -25.86 -8.09
C MET A 287 16.50 -26.59 -9.30
N ALA A 288 15.29 -26.24 -9.74
CA ALA A 288 14.70 -26.84 -10.93
C ALA A 288 15.48 -26.60 -12.23
N ALA A 289 16.39 -25.60 -12.23
CA ALA A 289 17.26 -25.34 -13.39
C ALA A 289 18.28 -26.46 -13.65
N ILE A 290 18.70 -27.16 -12.59
CA ILE A 290 19.66 -28.29 -12.67
C ILE A 290 18.96 -29.66 -12.75
N MET A 291 17.62 -29.70 -12.72
CA MET A 291 16.85 -30.94 -12.79
C MET A 291 16.47 -31.29 -14.22
N PRO A 292 16.28 -32.57 -14.54
CA PRO A 292 15.73 -33.02 -15.83
C PRO A 292 14.36 -32.39 -16.10
N LYS A 293 14.04 -32.21 -17.38
CA LYS A 293 12.71 -31.73 -17.84
C LYS A 293 12.21 -32.70 -18.93
N VAL A 294 10.90 -32.97 -18.91
CA VAL A 294 10.27 -33.83 -19.88
C VAL A 294 9.06 -33.14 -20.46
N ASN A 295 9.03 -32.99 -21.79
CA ASN A 295 7.91 -32.41 -22.52
C ASN A 295 7.43 -33.37 -23.57
N ALA A 296 6.11 -33.56 -23.74
CA ALA A 296 5.49 -34.17 -24.88
C ALA A 296 5.04 -33.11 -25.89
N SER A 297 5.26 -33.35 -27.17
CA SER A 297 4.80 -32.47 -28.22
C SER A 297 4.11 -33.22 -29.32
N LEU A 298 2.96 -32.71 -29.76
CA LEU A 298 2.23 -33.17 -30.93
C LEU A 298 2.19 -32.02 -31.95
N GLY A 299 2.58 -32.32 -33.19
CA GLY A 299 2.63 -31.28 -34.20
C GLY A 299 2.14 -31.73 -35.56
N TYR A 300 1.59 -30.77 -36.28
CA TYR A 300 1.30 -30.81 -37.68
C TYR A 300 1.99 -29.66 -38.41
N GLN A 301 2.72 -29.97 -39.48
CA GLN A 301 3.41 -29.00 -40.29
C GLN A 301 3.08 -29.25 -41.76
N HIS A 302 2.73 -28.19 -42.47
CA HIS A 302 2.57 -28.15 -43.92
C HIS A 302 3.58 -27.13 -44.48
N MET A 303 4.48 -27.63 -45.32
CA MET A 303 5.56 -26.84 -45.91
C MET A 303 5.49 -26.93 -47.41
N VAL A 304 5.63 -25.83 -48.10
CA VAL A 304 5.63 -25.78 -49.57
C VAL A 304 6.87 -25.03 -50.01
N ASN A 305 7.62 -25.60 -50.96
CA ASN A 305 8.80 -25.02 -51.57
C ASN A 305 9.89 -24.61 -50.58
N GLN A 306 10.09 -25.32 -49.46
CA GLN A 306 11.07 -24.97 -48.43
C GLN A 306 12.54 -25.11 -48.87
N SER A 307 12.84 -26.13 -49.71
CA SER A 307 14.22 -26.36 -50.19
C SER A 307 14.30 -26.48 -51.72
N LEU A 308 13.25 -26.98 -52.38
CA LEU A 308 13.21 -27.16 -53.82
C LEU A 308 11.85 -26.66 -54.35
N GLY A 309 11.80 -26.00 -55.49
CA GLY A 309 10.52 -25.59 -56.10
C GLY A 309 9.61 -26.80 -56.38
N HIS A 310 8.31 -26.64 -56.14
CA HIS A 310 7.27 -27.68 -56.36
C HIS A 310 7.27 -28.82 -55.35
N GLN A 311 7.87 -28.67 -54.18
CA GLN A 311 7.83 -29.66 -53.12
C GLN A 311 6.77 -29.28 -52.08
N VAL A 312 5.95 -30.26 -51.69
CA VAL A 312 4.98 -30.14 -50.59
C VAL A 312 5.30 -31.22 -49.55
N ASP A 313 5.53 -30.82 -48.34
CA ASP A 313 5.83 -31.72 -47.21
C ASP A 313 4.73 -31.58 -46.16
N GLU A 314 4.11 -32.67 -45.80
CA GLU A 314 3.17 -32.77 -44.67
C GLU A 314 3.74 -33.67 -43.59
N ASN A 315 3.99 -33.09 -42.43
CA ASN A 315 4.56 -33.84 -41.31
C ASN A 315 3.57 -33.82 -40.11
N LYS A 316 3.29 -35.03 -39.63
CA LYS A 316 2.57 -35.24 -38.36
C LYS A 316 3.52 -35.97 -37.42
N TYR A 317 3.77 -35.39 -36.26
CA TYR A 317 4.74 -35.99 -35.35
C TYR A 317 4.23 -35.95 -33.90
N ALA A 318 4.68 -36.94 -33.14
CA ALA A 318 4.56 -37.00 -31.69
C ALA A 318 5.97 -37.23 -31.12
N THR A 319 6.40 -36.39 -30.22
CA THR A 319 7.73 -36.48 -29.61
C THR A 319 7.65 -36.36 -28.09
N ILE A 320 8.52 -37.09 -27.40
CA ILE A 320 8.79 -36.90 -25.98
C ILE A 320 10.26 -36.47 -25.87
N ASN A 321 10.47 -35.29 -25.38
CA ASN A 321 11.80 -34.69 -25.26
C ASN A 321 12.26 -34.73 -23.79
N PHE A 322 13.40 -35.38 -23.55
CA PHE A 322 14.08 -35.39 -22.28
C PHE A 322 15.25 -34.40 -22.37
N ASN A 323 15.21 -33.35 -21.56
CA ASN A 323 16.28 -32.39 -21.46
C ASN A 323 16.97 -32.49 -20.09
N ILE A 324 18.20 -32.97 -20.07
CA ILE A 324 18.98 -33.20 -18.85
C ILE A 324 20.17 -32.24 -18.91
N PRO A 325 20.15 -31.12 -18.16
CA PRO A 325 21.27 -30.19 -18.11
C PRO A 325 22.44 -30.82 -17.33
N LEU A 326 23.55 -31.09 -17.99
CA LEU A 326 24.74 -31.69 -17.33
C LEU A 326 25.64 -30.61 -16.76
N TYR A 327 25.94 -29.57 -17.54
CA TYR A 327 26.76 -28.44 -17.14
C TYR A 327 26.46 -27.21 -18.01
N GLN A 328 26.20 -26.07 -17.40
CA GLN A 328 25.83 -24.82 -18.06
C GLN A 328 26.76 -23.65 -17.63
N GLY A 329 28.03 -23.92 -17.50
CA GLY A 329 29.04 -22.91 -17.11
C GLY A 329 28.99 -22.54 -15.63
N GLY A 330 28.18 -23.22 -14.79
CA GLY A 330 28.11 -23.02 -13.33
C GLY A 330 27.16 -21.89 -12.89
N SER A 331 26.49 -21.23 -13.84
CA SER A 331 25.52 -20.13 -13.55
C SER A 331 24.34 -20.60 -12.70
N GLU A 332 23.85 -21.80 -12.98
CA GLU A 332 22.72 -22.43 -12.26
C GLU A 332 23.05 -22.73 -10.80
N TYR A 333 24.28 -23.17 -10.50
CA TYR A 333 24.73 -23.37 -9.13
C TYR A 333 24.89 -22.03 -8.38
N ALA A 334 25.38 -21.00 -9.09
CA ALA A 334 25.45 -19.65 -8.53
C ALA A 334 24.06 -19.10 -8.22
N ALA A 335 23.07 -19.29 -9.11
CA ALA A 335 21.69 -18.90 -8.89
C ALA A 335 21.05 -19.60 -7.68
N VAL A 336 21.32 -20.89 -7.46
CA VAL A 336 20.86 -21.62 -6.25
C VAL A 336 21.51 -21.04 -4.99
N ARG A 337 22.83 -20.77 -5.02
CA ARG A 337 23.50 -20.13 -3.87
C ARG A 337 22.95 -18.75 -3.59
N GLN A 338 22.71 -17.95 -4.63
CA GLN A 338 22.08 -16.63 -4.50
C GLN A 338 20.69 -16.72 -3.86
N ALA A 339 19.81 -17.63 -4.34
CA ALA A 339 18.48 -17.82 -3.78
C ALA A 339 18.52 -18.24 -2.30
N LYS A 340 19.51 -19.08 -1.90
CA LYS A 340 19.72 -19.45 -0.49
C LYS A 340 20.11 -18.26 0.37
N GLN A 341 20.97 -17.36 -0.12
CA GLN A 341 21.35 -16.14 0.61
C GLN A 341 20.18 -15.16 0.71
N GLN A 342 19.33 -15.06 -0.32
CA GLN A 342 18.12 -14.25 -0.27
C GLN A 342 17.10 -14.81 0.73
N MET A 343 16.95 -16.12 0.81
CA MET A 343 16.12 -16.78 1.85
C MET A 343 16.64 -16.47 3.26
N GLU A 344 17.98 -16.59 3.49
CA GLU A 344 18.58 -16.25 4.78
C GLU A 344 18.37 -14.77 5.13
N ALA A 345 18.53 -13.85 4.15
CA ALA A 345 18.25 -12.43 4.35
C ALA A 345 16.79 -12.20 4.77
N SER A 346 15.82 -12.86 4.10
CA SER A 346 14.39 -12.77 4.47
C SER A 346 14.10 -13.36 5.85
N HIS A 347 14.82 -14.43 6.26
CA HIS A 347 14.72 -14.98 7.61
C HIS A 347 15.18 -13.94 8.66
N ARG A 348 16.27 -13.23 8.39
CA ARG A 348 16.72 -12.14 9.29
C ARG A 348 15.76 -10.96 9.31
N ASP A 349 15.10 -10.67 8.18
CA ASP A 349 14.08 -9.62 8.14
C ASP A 349 12.89 -9.94 9.06
N VAL A 350 12.45 -11.20 9.14
CA VAL A 350 11.42 -11.61 10.13
C VAL A 350 11.83 -11.24 11.54
N ASP A 351 13.11 -11.46 11.92
CA ASP A 351 13.59 -11.10 13.25
C ASP A 351 13.62 -9.57 13.47
N VAL A 352 13.94 -8.80 12.42
CA VAL A 352 13.86 -7.33 12.45
C VAL A 352 12.43 -6.88 12.68
N GLN A 353 11.47 -7.38 11.88
CA GLN A 353 10.05 -7.00 12.00
C GLN A 353 9.47 -7.36 13.38
N ARG A 354 9.79 -8.53 13.92
CA ARG A 354 9.39 -8.93 15.27
C ARG A 354 9.90 -7.96 16.34
N ARG A 355 11.18 -7.57 16.26
CA ARG A 355 11.77 -6.62 17.22
C ARG A 355 11.16 -5.23 17.07
N THR A 356 10.93 -4.77 15.84
CA THR A 356 10.29 -3.48 15.55
C THR A 356 8.86 -3.45 16.07
N ALA A 357 8.06 -4.49 15.81
CA ALA A 357 6.70 -4.60 16.33
C ALA A 357 6.64 -4.62 17.86
N ALA A 358 7.52 -5.40 18.52
CA ALA A 358 7.61 -5.44 19.97
C ALA A 358 8.00 -4.08 20.57
N GLN A 359 9.04 -3.44 20.01
CA GLN A 359 9.49 -2.10 20.43
C GLN A 359 8.38 -1.06 20.24
N GLY A 360 7.71 -1.06 19.08
CA GLY A 360 6.61 -0.14 18.79
C GLY A 360 5.45 -0.28 19.78
N ALA A 361 5.06 -1.52 20.10
CA ALA A 361 4.00 -1.80 21.07
C ALA A 361 4.35 -1.30 22.49
N VAL A 362 5.57 -1.59 22.96
CA VAL A 362 6.05 -1.13 24.28
C VAL A 362 6.13 0.39 24.33
N SER A 363 6.73 1.02 23.30
CA SER A 363 6.90 2.48 23.23
C SER A 363 5.55 3.19 23.27
N ASN A 364 4.59 2.76 22.42
CA ASN A 364 3.29 3.39 22.35
C ASN A 364 2.47 3.16 23.63
N TRP A 365 2.60 2.00 24.27
CA TRP A 365 2.00 1.76 25.58
C TRP A 365 2.53 2.72 26.65
N GLN A 366 3.87 2.90 26.71
CA GLN A 366 4.47 3.82 27.68
C GLN A 366 4.06 5.28 27.41
N LYS A 367 3.99 5.70 26.15
CA LYS A 367 3.47 7.02 25.77
C LYS A 367 2.03 7.21 26.26
N LEU A 368 1.14 6.23 26.04
CA LEU A 368 -0.24 6.27 26.51
C LEU A 368 -0.31 6.48 28.02
N ARG A 369 0.48 5.72 28.80
CA ARG A 369 0.53 5.84 30.27
C ARG A 369 1.10 7.18 30.72
N SER A 370 2.14 7.69 30.03
CA SER A 370 2.72 9.00 30.32
C SER A 370 1.72 10.13 30.09
N TYR A 371 0.97 10.11 28.98
CA TYR A 371 -0.04 11.13 28.71
C TYR A 371 -1.21 11.07 29.71
N GLN A 372 -1.64 9.89 30.13
CA GLN A 372 -2.64 9.74 31.19
C GLN A 372 -2.20 10.43 32.49
N ALA A 373 -0.95 10.19 32.93
CA ALA A 373 -0.40 10.83 34.14
C ALA A 373 -0.20 12.33 33.99
N ALA A 374 0.23 12.80 32.79
CA ALA A 374 0.41 14.22 32.50
C ALA A 374 -0.91 14.98 32.51
N ILE A 375 -2.02 14.39 32.03
CA ILE A 375 -3.36 14.99 32.05
C ILE A 375 -3.80 15.31 33.48
N ASP A 376 -3.61 14.36 34.42
CA ASP A 376 -3.99 14.57 35.82
C ASP A 376 -3.15 15.69 36.45
N SER A 377 -1.84 15.72 36.16
CA SER A 377 -0.93 16.79 36.61
C SER A 377 -1.32 18.17 36.04
N ASN A 378 -1.64 18.23 34.73
CA ASN A 378 -2.04 19.48 34.09
C ASN A 378 -3.38 20.02 34.65
N ARG A 379 -4.32 19.15 34.96
CA ARG A 379 -5.58 19.57 35.62
C ARG A 379 -5.33 20.23 36.99
N VAL A 380 -4.42 19.66 37.78
CA VAL A 380 -4.00 20.27 39.07
C VAL A 380 -3.29 21.60 38.83
N ALA A 381 -2.37 21.67 37.86
CA ALA A 381 -1.66 22.88 37.51
C ALA A 381 -2.61 24.01 37.05
N ILE A 382 -3.59 23.71 36.22
CA ILE A 382 -4.60 24.68 35.79
C ILE A 382 -5.42 25.18 36.98
N LYS A 383 -5.90 24.29 37.85
CA LYS A 383 -6.65 24.69 39.03
C LYS A 383 -5.86 25.59 39.95
N ALA A 384 -4.60 25.28 40.20
CA ALA A 384 -3.68 26.12 41.00
C ALA A 384 -3.37 27.44 40.28
N GLY A 385 -3.14 27.37 38.95
CA GLY A 385 -2.85 28.55 38.12
C GLY A 385 -3.97 29.60 38.12
N VAL A 386 -5.24 29.14 38.06
CA VAL A 386 -6.42 30.05 38.14
C VAL A 386 -6.46 30.78 39.51
N VAL A 387 -6.23 30.06 40.61
CA VAL A 387 -6.18 30.69 41.95
C VAL A 387 -5.01 31.63 42.06
N ALA A 388 -3.84 31.28 41.52
CA ALA A 388 -2.66 32.16 41.54
C ALA A 388 -2.86 33.41 40.71
N LEU A 389 -3.47 33.34 39.54
CA LEU A 389 -3.79 34.49 38.70
C LEU A 389 -4.74 35.46 39.40
N ASP A 390 -5.87 34.94 39.96
CA ASP A 390 -6.80 35.79 40.75
C ASP A 390 -6.10 36.48 41.90
N GLY A 391 -5.17 35.79 42.59
CA GLY A 391 -4.36 36.34 43.66
C GLY A 391 -3.43 37.49 43.19
N VAL A 392 -2.69 37.29 42.11
CA VAL A 392 -1.76 38.28 41.55
C VAL A 392 -2.54 39.48 40.95
N GLU A 393 -3.68 39.26 40.31
CA GLU A 393 -4.56 40.35 39.83
C GLU A 393 -5.06 41.25 40.98
N ARG A 394 -5.50 40.68 42.11
CA ARG A 394 -5.92 41.42 43.29
C ARG A 394 -4.74 42.20 43.93
N GLN A 395 -3.55 41.59 43.96
CA GLN A 395 -2.34 42.25 44.43
C GLN A 395 -1.94 43.43 43.53
N ALA A 396 -2.12 43.27 42.21
CA ALA A 396 -1.84 44.35 41.25
C ALA A 396 -2.80 45.55 41.42
N ILE A 397 -4.09 45.26 41.77
CA ILE A 397 -5.07 46.34 42.07
C ILE A 397 -4.68 47.16 43.30
N VAL A 398 -4.13 46.54 44.33
CA VAL A 398 -3.70 47.22 45.56
C VAL A 398 -2.25 47.72 45.49
N GLY A 399 -1.57 47.54 44.35
CA GLY A 399 -0.22 48.06 44.09
C GLY A 399 0.93 47.26 44.68
N THR A 400 0.68 46.00 45.14
CA THR A 400 1.70 45.12 45.72
C THR A 400 2.28 44.10 44.72
N SER A 401 1.73 44.02 43.50
CA SER A 401 2.27 43.26 42.40
C SER A 401 2.37 44.12 41.13
N THR A 402 3.24 43.72 40.21
CA THR A 402 3.50 44.43 38.95
C THR A 402 2.63 43.92 37.82
N THR A 403 2.41 44.77 36.80
CA THR A 403 1.77 44.36 35.54
C THR A 403 2.50 43.15 34.90
N LEU A 404 3.82 43.10 34.98
CA LEU A 404 4.64 42.02 34.46
C LEU A 404 4.29 40.66 35.12
N GLU A 405 4.13 40.64 36.46
CA GLU A 405 3.76 39.41 37.19
C GLU A 405 2.39 38.89 36.79
N VAL A 406 1.40 39.77 36.57
CA VAL A 406 0.07 39.39 36.04
C VAL A 406 0.21 38.74 34.66
N LEU A 407 0.94 39.37 33.74
CA LEU A 407 1.17 38.86 32.39
C LEU A 407 1.92 37.52 32.40
N GLN A 408 2.90 37.33 33.27
CA GLN A 408 3.64 36.08 33.43
C GLN A 408 2.75 34.94 33.98
N GLN A 409 1.88 35.23 34.97
CA GLN A 409 0.95 34.24 35.50
C GLN A 409 -0.11 33.86 34.50
N GLN A 410 -0.61 34.81 33.68
CA GLN A 410 -1.52 34.57 32.57
C GLN A 410 -0.89 33.64 31.53
N ALA A 411 0.37 33.93 31.12
CA ALA A 411 1.10 33.06 30.20
C ALA A 411 1.33 31.67 30.75
N THR A 412 1.63 31.54 32.07
CA THR A 412 1.80 30.20 32.71
C THR A 412 0.52 29.40 32.72
N LEU A 413 -0.63 30.05 33.00
CA LEU A 413 -1.94 29.40 32.95
C LEU A 413 -2.29 28.92 31.51
N LEU A 414 -2.05 29.79 30.51
CA LEU A 414 -2.26 29.43 29.10
C LEU A 414 -1.41 28.22 28.70
N MET A 415 -0.12 28.20 29.04
CA MET A 415 0.75 27.06 28.77
C MET A 415 0.24 25.77 29.37
N ALA A 416 -0.29 25.78 30.61
CA ALA A 416 -0.88 24.62 31.26
C ALA A 416 -2.17 24.16 30.55
N GLN A 417 -2.99 25.08 30.04
CA GLN A 417 -4.20 24.78 29.29
C GLN A 417 -3.87 24.16 27.91
N VAL A 418 -2.91 24.74 27.20
CA VAL A 418 -2.40 24.21 25.91
C VAL A 418 -1.84 22.81 26.11
N ALA A 419 -1.02 22.58 27.13
CA ALA A 419 -0.47 21.28 27.46
C ALA A 419 -1.56 20.23 27.78
N LEU A 420 -2.66 20.63 28.43
CA LEU A 420 -3.79 19.74 28.68
C LEU A 420 -4.45 19.30 27.37
N VAL A 421 -4.74 20.22 26.45
CA VAL A 421 -5.36 19.93 25.14
C VAL A 421 -4.47 18.97 24.35
N GLN A 422 -3.17 19.28 24.24
CA GLN A 422 -2.21 18.44 23.53
C GLN A 422 -2.08 17.04 24.15
N ASN A 423 -2.04 16.92 25.49
CA ASN A 423 -1.95 15.62 26.15
C ASN A 423 -3.23 14.80 26.01
N LEU A 424 -4.42 15.43 25.96
CA LEU A 424 -5.68 14.74 25.64
C LEU A 424 -5.66 14.17 24.21
N SER A 425 -5.25 14.96 23.24
CA SER A 425 -5.10 14.54 21.85
C SER A 425 -4.08 13.40 21.71
N ASN A 426 -2.90 13.55 22.31
CA ASN A 426 -1.84 12.56 22.29
C ASN A 426 -2.21 11.24 23.01
N MET A 427 -3.03 11.30 24.06
CA MET A 427 -3.56 10.11 24.73
C MET A 427 -4.47 9.31 23.78
N VAL A 428 -5.37 9.98 23.06
CA VAL A 428 -6.21 9.34 22.05
C VAL A 428 -5.33 8.72 20.95
N LEU A 429 -4.45 9.50 20.34
CA LEU A 429 -3.54 9.03 19.27
C LEU A 429 -2.70 7.83 19.70
N SER A 430 -2.16 7.86 20.94
CA SER A 430 -1.37 6.75 21.47
C SER A 430 -2.19 5.49 21.67
N SER A 431 -3.48 5.59 22.04
CA SER A 431 -4.37 4.43 22.17
C SER A 431 -4.59 3.71 20.85
N TYR A 432 -4.80 4.45 19.76
CA TYR A 432 -4.91 3.90 18.40
C TYR A 432 -3.56 3.37 17.89
N SER A 433 -2.45 4.05 18.22
CA SER A 433 -1.10 3.57 17.87
C SER A 433 -0.75 2.24 18.54
N VAL A 434 -1.19 2.02 19.79
CA VAL A 434 -1.06 0.70 20.43
C VAL A 434 -1.91 -0.33 19.71
N ALA A 435 -3.16 0.00 19.34
CA ALA A 435 -4.05 -0.89 18.60
C ALA A 435 -3.45 -1.28 17.23
N ALA A 436 -2.84 -0.33 16.51
CA ALA A 436 -2.12 -0.60 15.26
C ALA A 436 -0.91 -1.52 15.50
N ALA A 437 -0.07 -1.23 16.51
CA ALA A 437 1.12 -2.02 16.81
C ALA A 437 0.80 -3.48 17.15
N ILE A 438 -0.32 -3.74 17.84
CA ILE A 438 -0.78 -5.11 18.16
C ILE A 438 -1.62 -5.76 17.05
N GLY A 439 -1.76 -5.08 15.87
CA GLY A 439 -2.49 -5.63 14.72
C GLY A 439 -4.02 -5.58 14.84
N ARG A 440 -4.57 -4.72 15.70
CA ARG A 440 -6.02 -4.65 15.99
C ARG A 440 -6.68 -3.34 15.52
N LEU A 441 -6.06 -2.61 14.62
CA LEU A 441 -6.64 -1.41 14.03
C LEU A 441 -7.18 -1.73 12.62
N THR A 442 -8.23 -2.54 12.55
CA THR A 442 -8.90 -2.90 11.30
C THR A 442 -10.38 -2.52 11.33
N ALA A 443 -11.01 -2.44 10.16
CA ALA A 443 -12.45 -2.16 10.05
C ALA A 443 -13.30 -3.20 10.80
N ALA A 444 -12.85 -4.46 10.81
CA ALA A 444 -13.50 -5.55 11.53
C ALA A 444 -13.35 -5.41 13.05
N ASP A 445 -12.14 -5.13 13.56
CA ASP A 445 -11.88 -4.97 14.99
C ASP A 445 -12.59 -3.73 15.57
N LEU A 446 -12.63 -2.63 14.80
CA LEU A 446 -13.35 -1.41 15.17
C LEU A 446 -14.86 -1.51 14.95
N LYS A 447 -15.35 -2.63 14.39
CA LYS A 447 -16.78 -2.87 14.10
C LYS A 447 -17.41 -1.72 13.30
N LEU A 448 -16.70 -1.24 12.27
CA LEU A 448 -17.19 -0.19 11.42
C LEU A 448 -18.42 -0.68 10.63
N ASN A 449 -19.44 0.17 10.50
CA ASN A 449 -20.64 -0.15 9.72
C ASN A 449 -20.39 0.04 8.22
N VAL A 450 -19.55 -0.84 7.63
CA VAL A 450 -19.17 -0.84 6.21
C VAL A 450 -19.16 -2.26 5.67
N PRO A 451 -19.41 -2.48 4.37
CA PRO A 451 -19.16 -3.77 3.75
C PRO A 451 -17.64 -4.04 3.77
N LEU A 452 -17.25 -5.12 4.44
CA LEU A 452 -15.85 -5.52 4.51
C LEU A 452 -15.38 -6.07 3.16
N TYR A 453 -14.18 -5.71 2.76
CA TYR A 453 -13.54 -6.25 1.56
C TYR A 453 -13.21 -7.73 1.75
N ASP A 454 -13.68 -8.59 0.83
CA ASP A 454 -13.33 -10.02 0.81
C ASP A 454 -12.05 -10.23 -0.02
N ASP A 455 -10.93 -10.41 0.67
CA ASP A 455 -9.60 -10.63 0.10
C ASP A 455 -9.43 -11.99 -0.60
N LYS A 456 -10.42 -12.91 -0.46
CA LYS A 456 -10.41 -14.24 -1.06
C LYS A 456 -11.32 -14.38 -2.28
N ALA A 457 -12.31 -13.50 -2.42
CA ALA A 457 -13.31 -13.62 -3.47
C ALA A 457 -12.68 -13.58 -4.87
N TYR A 458 -11.80 -12.60 -5.13
CA TYR A 458 -11.11 -12.48 -6.41
C TYR A 458 -10.16 -13.68 -6.67
N TYR A 459 -9.35 -14.04 -5.69
CA TYR A 459 -8.46 -15.19 -5.76
C TYR A 459 -9.21 -16.46 -6.16
N ASN A 460 -10.35 -16.74 -5.50
CA ASN A 460 -11.16 -17.94 -5.81
C ASN A 460 -11.77 -17.89 -7.20
N ALA A 461 -12.09 -16.72 -7.72
CA ALA A 461 -12.64 -16.56 -9.06
C ALA A 461 -11.59 -16.78 -10.17
N VAL A 462 -10.30 -16.49 -9.90
CA VAL A 462 -9.27 -16.48 -10.95
C VAL A 462 -8.30 -17.64 -10.89
N LYS A 463 -8.07 -18.27 -9.74
CA LYS A 463 -7.02 -19.29 -9.53
C LYS A 463 -7.07 -20.45 -10.55
N ASP A 464 -8.26 -20.87 -10.97
CA ASP A 464 -8.45 -22.01 -11.89
C ASP A 464 -8.82 -21.56 -13.32
N ARG A 465 -8.84 -20.27 -13.58
CA ARG A 465 -9.26 -19.72 -14.86
C ARG A 465 -8.25 -20.04 -15.96
N LEU A 466 -8.75 -20.50 -17.11
CA LEU A 466 -7.92 -20.93 -18.23
C LEU A 466 -7.69 -19.82 -19.27
N TRP A 467 -8.72 -19.00 -19.54
CA TRP A 467 -8.69 -17.94 -20.56
C TRP A 467 -9.68 -16.82 -20.26
N GLY A 468 -9.59 -15.74 -21.04
CA GLY A 468 -10.50 -14.59 -20.99
C GLY A 468 -9.85 -13.35 -20.41
N LEU A 469 -10.29 -12.18 -20.91
CA LEU A 469 -9.77 -10.86 -20.56
C LEU A 469 -10.74 -10.07 -19.65
N SER A 470 -11.89 -10.66 -19.29
CA SER A 470 -12.87 -9.97 -18.46
C SER A 470 -12.35 -9.75 -17.04
N ASP A 471 -12.47 -8.53 -16.54
CA ASP A 471 -12.14 -8.17 -15.17
C ASP A 471 -13.25 -8.64 -14.21
N GLN A 472 -12.90 -9.61 -13.35
CA GLN A 472 -13.80 -10.12 -12.30
C GLN A 472 -13.93 -9.15 -11.10
N ALA A 473 -13.06 -8.13 -11.05
CA ALA A 473 -13.08 -7.15 -9.97
C ALA A 473 -14.30 -6.23 -9.99
N LEU A 474 -14.98 -6.10 -11.15
CA LEU A 474 -16.12 -5.20 -11.33
C LEU A 474 -17.32 -5.50 -10.41
N ASN A 475 -17.47 -6.75 -10.00
CA ASN A 475 -18.63 -7.24 -9.23
C ASN A 475 -18.30 -7.51 -7.74
N GLN A 476 -17.11 -7.07 -7.24
CA GLN A 476 -16.75 -7.32 -5.85
C GLN A 476 -17.22 -6.20 -4.92
N PRO A 477 -17.78 -6.54 -3.74
CA PRO A 477 -18.10 -5.54 -2.72
C PRO A 477 -16.83 -4.85 -2.21
N GLY A 478 -16.91 -3.55 -1.97
CA GLY A 478 -15.80 -2.75 -1.45
C GLY A 478 -14.70 -2.41 -2.46
N ARG A 479 -15.06 -2.34 -3.73
CA ARG A 479 -14.17 -1.90 -4.80
C ARG A 479 -13.59 -0.51 -4.57
#